data_6894149f85c146cf190bd12aa4240063
#
_entry.id   6894149f85c146cf190bd12aa4240063
#
_cell.length_a   1.000
_cell.length_b   1.000
_cell.length_c   1.000
_cell.angle_alpha   90.00
_cell.angle_beta   90.00
_cell.angle_gamma   90.00
#
_symmetry.space_group_name_H-M   'P 1'
#
loop_
_entity.id
_entity.type
_entity.pdbx_description
1 polymer ?
#
loop_
_entity_poly.entity_id
_entity_poly.type
_entity_poly.pdbx_seq_one_letter_code
_entity_poly.pdbx_strand_id
1 'polypeptide(L)'
;MIKEAIIKLSKKEDLTYDEAEAVMNEIMDGAATPVQMASYLTALSLKGETIDEITASAAGMRAHCIKLLHDMNVLEIVGTGGDGANSFNISTTSSLVIAAGGVPVAKHGNRAASSKSGAADVLEALGVKITIPPEKSAEILKKINICFLFAQNYHIAMKYV
;
A
#
# COMPACT_ATOMS: atom_id res chain seq x y z
N MET A 1 -12.19 -12.57 -16.28
CA MET A 1 -12.78 -12.30 -14.93
C MET A 1 -13.27 -10.87 -14.79
N ILE A 2 -12.47 -9.82 -15.07
CA ILE A 2 -12.87 -8.42 -14.81
C ILE A 2 -14.14 -7.99 -15.57
N LYS A 3 -14.36 -8.47 -16.80
CA LYS A 3 -15.55 -8.13 -17.60
C LYS A 3 -16.83 -8.67 -16.96
N GLU A 4 -16.80 -9.91 -16.52
CA GLU A 4 -17.92 -10.57 -15.86
C GLU A 4 -18.23 -9.91 -14.52
N ALA A 5 -17.18 -9.56 -13.76
CA ALA A 5 -17.31 -8.84 -12.50
C ALA A 5 -17.96 -7.46 -12.69
N ILE A 6 -17.56 -6.69 -13.71
CA ILE A 6 -18.17 -5.39 -14.04
C ILE A 6 -19.66 -5.55 -14.30
N ILE A 7 -20.06 -6.59 -15.09
CA ILE A 7 -21.48 -6.84 -15.40
C ILE A 7 -22.25 -7.18 -14.13
N LYS A 8 -21.68 -8.00 -13.23
CA LYS A 8 -22.28 -8.40 -11.97
C LYS A 8 -22.48 -7.19 -11.04
N LEU A 9 -21.41 -6.40 -10.84
CA LEU A 9 -21.42 -5.19 -10.03
C LEU A 9 -22.40 -4.12 -10.56
N SER A 10 -22.53 -3.98 -11.89
CA SER A 10 -23.50 -3.04 -12.50
C SER A 10 -24.94 -3.36 -12.19
N LYS A 11 -25.25 -4.61 -11.84
CA LYS A 11 -26.55 -5.08 -11.36
C LYS A 11 -26.69 -5.00 -9.84
N LYS A 12 -25.68 -4.46 -9.14
CA LYS A 12 -25.57 -4.41 -7.68
C LYS A 12 -25.48 -5.78 -7.01
N GLU A 13 -24.96 -6.78 -7.73
CA GLU A 13 -24.70 -8.11 -7.20
C GLU A 13 -23.30 -8.15 -6.57
N ASP A 14 -23.16 -8.87 -5.45
CA ASP A 14 -21.88 -9.03 -4.77
C ASP A 14 -20.97 -10.02 -5.50
N LEU A 15 -19.67 -9.77 -5.49
CA LEU A 15 -18.68 -10.75 -5.92
C LEU A 15 -18.39 -11.72 -4.77
N THR A 16 -18.13 -12.97 -5.12
CA THR A 16 -17.54 -13.91 -4.16
C THR A 16 -16.09 -13.52 -3.88
N TYR A 17 -15.52 -14.04 -2.79
CA TYR A 17 -14.10 -13.87 -2.47
C TYR A 17 -13.20 -14.24 -3.66
N ASP A 18 -13.42 -15.43 -4.25
CA ASP A 18 -12.62 -15.96 -5.36
C ASP A 18 -12.73 -15.08 -6.62
N GLU A 19 -13.93 -14.57 -6.92
CA GLU A 19 -14.14 -13.64 -8.05
C GLU A 19 -13.38 -12.34 -7.83
N ALA A 20 -13.48 -11.74 -6.65
CA ALA A 20 -12.79 -10.49 -6.33
C ALA A 20 -11.26 -10.65 -6.31
N GLU A 21 -10.74 -11.75 -5.74
CA GLU A 21 -9.32 -12.06 -5.76
C GLU A 21 -8.80 -12.27 -7.18
N ALA A 22 -9.52 -13.01 -8.02
CA ALA A 22 -9.15 -13.24 -9.41
C ALA A 22 -9.11 -11.93 -10.23
N VAL A 23 -10.07 -11.02 -10.01
CA VAL A 23 -10.05 -9.69 -10.65
C VAL A 23 -8.86 -8.87 -10.17
N MET A 24 -8.58 -8.87 -8.88
CA MET A 24 -7.44 -8.14 -8.34
C MET A 24 -6.11 -8.69 -8.89
N ASN A 25 -5.97 -10.00 -9.00
CA ASN A 25 -4.79 -10.62 -9.62
C ASN A 25 -4.66 -10.20 -11.09
N GLU A 26 -5.77 -10.20 -11.86
CA GLU A 26 -5.78 -9.74 -13.26
C GLU A 26 -5.32 -8.27 -13.40
N ILE A 27 -5.72 -7.40 -12.45
CA ILE A 27 -5.28 -6.00 -12.38
C ILE A 27 -3.79 -5.92 -12.03
N MET A 28 -3.36 -6.61 -10.98
CA MET A 28 -1.97 -6.56 -10.49
C MET A 28 -0.97 -7.17 -11.48
N ASP A 29 -1.39 -8.11 -12.31
CA ASP A 29 -0.60 -8.68 -13.41
C ASP A 29 -0.51 -7.73 -14.64
N GLY A 30 -1.27 -6.62 -14.61
CA GLY A 30 -1.32 -5.66 -15.73
C GLY A 30 -2.10 -6.19 -16.94
N ALA A 31 -2.93 -7.21 -16.77
CA ALA A 31 -3.75 -7.81 -17.82
C ALA A 31 -5.05 -7.01 -18.08
N ALA A 32 -5.50 -6.23 -17.10
CA ALA A 32 -6.67 -5.37 -17.23
C ALA A 32 -6.34 -4.05 -17.94
N THR A 33 -7.22 -3.60 -18.83
CA THR A 33 -7.06 -2.27 -19.45
C THR A 33 -7.47 -1.15 -18.49
N PRO A 34 -6.95 0.10 -18.65
CA PRO A 34 -7.37 1.24 -17.83
C PRO A 34 -8.88 1.47 -17.81
N VAL A 35 -9.56 1.22 -18.93
CA VAL A 35 -11.02 1.33 -19.01
C VAL A 35 -11.72 0.28 -18.15
N GLN A 36 -11.23 -0.95 -18.18
CA GLN A 36 -11.76 -2.03 -17.35
C GLN A 36 -11.54 -1.77 -15.87
N MET A 37 -10.34 -1.31 -15.48
CA MET A 37 -10.03 -0.95 -14.10
C MET A 37 -10.93 0.17 -13.58
N ALA A 38 -11.04 1.27 -14.33
CA ALA A 38 -11.91 2.39 -13.97
C ALA A 38 -13.38 1.94 -13.84
N SER A 39 -13.86 1.12 -14.78
CA SER A 39 -15.24 0.60 -14.74
C SER A 39 -15.47 -0.31 -13.53
N TYR A 40 -14.53 -1.19 -13.23
CA TYR A 40 -14.60 -2.11 -12.09
C TYR A 40 -14.61 -1.36 -10.76
N LEU A 41 -13.63 -0.47 -10.54
CA LEU A 41 -13.51 0.30 -9.30
C LEU A 41 -14.73 1.22 -9.08
N THR A 42 -15.21 1.86 -10.14
CA THR A 42 -16.40 2.70 -10.06
C THR A 42 -17.65 1.88 -9.73
N ALA A 43 -17.86 0.75 -10.41
CA ALA A 43 -19.02 -0.11 -10.16
C ALA A 43 -18.99 -0.70 -8.74
N LEU A 44 -17.81 -1.13 -8.25
CA LEU A 44 -17.61 -1.64 -6.91
C LEU A 44 -17.95 -0.58 -5.86
N SER A 45 -17.42 0.64 -6.02
CA SER A 45 -17.67 1.75 -5.11
C SER A 45 -19.14 2.20 -5.12
N LEU A 46 -19.81 2.22 -6.28
CA LEU A 46 -21.24 2.58 -6.37
C LEU A 46 -22.18 1.51 -5.79
N LYS A 47 -21.76 0.25 -5.83
CA LYS A 47 -22.48 -0.85 -5.18
C LYS A 47 -22.31 -0.78 -3.65
N GLY A 48 -21.13 -0.45 -3.19
CA GLY A 48 -20.66 -0.59 -1.81
C GLY A 48 -19.98 -1.96 -1.61
N GLU A 49 -18.75 -1.95 -1.11
CA GLU A 49 -17.92 -3.13 -0.98
C GLU A 49 -18.39 -4.03 0.17
N THR A 50 -18.34 -5.35 -0.03
CA THR A 50 -18.53 -6.34 1.04
C THR A 50 -17.19 -6.64 1.74
N ILE A 51 -17.26 -7.28 2.91
CA ILE A 51 -16.06 -7.73 3.65
C ILE A 51 -15.24 -8.70 2.80
N ASP A 52 -15.88 -9.61 2.09
CA ASP A 52 -15.21 -10.60 1.23
C ASP A 52 -14.50 -9.92 0.07
N GLU A 53 -15.13 -8.95 -0.60
CA GLU A 53 -14.53 -8.19 -1.70
C GLU A 53 -13.32 -7.37 -1.25
N ILE A 54 -13.40 -6.71 -0.08
CA ILE A 54 -12.27 -5.96 0.50
C ILE A 54 -11.14 -6.92 0.86
N THR A 55 -11.45 -8.04 1.53
CA THR A 55 -10.45 -9.00 2.01
C THR A 55 -9.74 -9.67 0.84
N ALA A 56 -10.48 -10.09 -0.18
CA ALA A 56 -9.96 -10.70 -1.40
C ALA A 56 -9.07 -9.73 -2.18
N SER A 57 -9.52 -8.48 -2.32
CA SER A 57 -8.72 -7.42 -2.97
C SER A 57 -7.39 -7.20 -2.24
N ALA A 58 -7.42 -7.11 -0.92
CA ALA A 58 -6.22 -6.98 -0.11
C ALA A 58 -5.29 -8.19 -0.23
N ALA A 59 -5.84 -9.41 -0.29
CA ALA A 59 -5.06 -10.64 -0.48
C ALA A 59 -4.35 -10.65 -1.84
N GLY A 60 -5.06 -10.32 -2.93
CA GLY A 60 -4.50 -10.21 -4.27
C GLY A 60 -3.38 -9.15 -4.34
N MET A 61 -3.59 -7.97 -3.77
CA MET A 61 -2.55 -6.94 -3.69
C MET A 61 -1.32 -7.40 -2.91
N ARG A 62 -1.51 -8.08 -1.76
CA ARG A 62 -0.40 -8.60 -0.94
C ARG A 62 0.37 -9.73 -1.63
N ALA A 63 -0.27 -10.54 -2.46
CA ALA A 63 0.40 -11.59 -3.22
C ALA A 63 1.41 -11.01 -4.22
N HIS A 64 1.15 -9.79 -4.74
CA HIS A 64 2.00 -9.11 -5.72
C HIS A 64 2.98 -8.09 -5.11
N CYS A 65 3.03 -7.95 -3.79
CA CYS A 65 3.98 -7.05 -3.16
C CYS A 65 5.34 -7.74 -2.90
N ILE A 66 6.40 -6.93 -2.92
CA ILE A 66 7.73 -7.38 -2.48
C ILE A 66 7.73 -7.46 -0.96
N LYS A 67 8.12 -8.63 -0.42
CA LYS A 67 8.19 -8.83 1.02
C LYS A 67 9.56 -8.40 1.55
N LEU A 68 9.58 -7.64 2.65
CA LEU A 68 10.77 -7.42 3.42
C LEU A 68 11.04 -8.66 4.30
N LEU A 69 12.10 -9.40 3.98
CA LEU A 69 12.46 -10.61 4.74
C LEU A 69 13.35 -10.24 5.92
N HIS A 70 12.85 -10.43 7.14
CA HIS A 70 13.58 -10.25 8.39
C HIS A 70 13.03 -11.19 9.47
N ASP A 71 13.80 -11.36 10.54
CA ASP A 71 13.53 -12.21 11.69
C ASP A 71 13.25 -11.42 12.99
N MET A 72 13.03 -10.11 12.87
CA MET A 72 12.81 -9.18 13.97
C MET A 72 11.32 -8.93 14.22
N ASN A 73 10.95 -8.74 15.48
CA ASN A 73 9.68 -8.11 15.80
C ASN A 73 9.81 -6.61 15.55
N VAL A 74 9.06 -6.07 14.61
CA VAL A 74 9.11 -4.67 14.20
C VAL A 74 7.77 -4.00 14.40
N LEU A 75 7.81 -2.73 14.76
CA LEU A 75 6.63 -1.88 14.76
C LEU A 75 6.48 -1.22 13.39
N GLU A 76 5.26 -1.20 12.87
CA GLU A 76 4.88 -0.35 11.75
C GLU A 76 3.98 0.78 12.26
N ILE A 77 4.22 2.00 11.77
CA ILE A 77 3.42 3.18 12.07
C ILE A 77 3.03 3.82 10.74
N VAL A 78 1.79 3.63 10.34
CA VAL A 78 1.30 4.13 9.06
C VAL A 78 -0.08 4.75 9.23
N GLY A 79 -0.30 5.86 8.55
CA GLY A 79 -1.62 6.45 8.35
C GLY A 79 -1.94 6.44 6.86
N THR A 80 -3.18 6.23 6.50
CA THR A 80 -3.65 6.22 5.11
C THR A 80 -3.53 7.60 4.44
N GLY A 81 -3.50 8.67 5.24
CA GLY A 81 -3.60 10.04 4.74
C GLY A 81 -5.02 10.38 4.27
N GLY A 82 -5.16 11.51 3.60
CA GLY A 82 -6.45 11.91 3.00
C GLY A 82 -7.51 12.40 3.98
N ASP A 83 -7.19 12.57 5.26
CA ASP A 83 -8.11 12.98 6.33
C ASP A 83 -8.35 14.51 6.39
N GLY A 84 -7.63 15.29 5.58
CA GLY A 84 -7.73 16.75 5.57
C GLY A 84 -7.21 17.46 6.83
N ALA A 85 -6.59 16.73 7.77
CA ALA A 85 -6.18 17.27 9.07
C ALA A 85 -5.06 18.31 8.99
N ASN A 86 -4.32 18.37 7.88
CA ASN A 86 -3.19 19.29 7.67
C ASN A 86 -2.17 19.30 8.81
N SER A 87 -2.00 18.16 9.49
CA SER A 87 -1.03 17.99 10.57
C SER A 87 0.39 17.87 10.01
N PHE A 88 1.40 18.03 10.88
CA PHE A 88 2.78 17.66 10.52
C PHE A 88 2.89 16.13 10.37
N ASN A 89 4.04 15.64 9.88
CA ASN A 89 4.29 14.21 9.64
C ASN A 89 4.39 13.41 10.97
N ILE A 90 3.28 13.27 11.69
CA ILE A 90 3.21 12.64 13.02
C ILE A 90 3.79 11.23 12.98
N SER A 91 3.31 10.36 12.07
CA SER A 91 3.75 8.97 11.98
C SER A 91 5.26 8.86 11.68
N THR A 92 5.80 9.73 10.84
CA THR A 92 7.24 9.74 10.51
C THR A 92 8.07 10.18 11.72
N THR A 93 7.67 11.25 12.38
CA THR A 93 8.34 11.75 13.59
C THR A 93 8.29 10.72 14.72
N SER A 94 7.13 10.11 14.95
CA SER A 94 6.97 9.06 15.96
C SER A 94 7.86 7.84 15.65
N SER A 95 7.99 7.46 14.38
CA SER A 95 8.87 6.36 13.97
C SER A 95 10.33 6.60 14.37
N LEU A 96 10.83 7.81 14.17
CA LEU A 96 12.20 8.18 14.55
C LEU A 96 12.40 8.16 16.08
N VAL A 97 11.45 8.71 16.84
CA VAL A 97 11.51 8.72 18.30
C VAL A 97 11.45 7.31 18.88
N ILE A 98 10.56 6.47 18.38
CA ILE A 98 10.40 5.09 18.83
C ILE A 98 11.64 4.25 18.51
N ALA A 99 12.20 4.40 17.31
CA ALA A 99 13.43 3.72 16.94
C ALA A 99 14.62 4.18 17.80
N ALA A 100 14.73 5.47 18.12
CA ALA A 100 15.71 6.00 19.06
C ALA A 100 15.53 5.46 20.48
N GLY A 101 14.30 5.12 20.87
CA GLY A 101 13.97 4.44 22.13
C GLY A 101 14.30 2.93 22.12
N GLY A 102 14.85 2.39 21.04
CA GLY A 102 15.30 1.00 20.95
C GLY A 102 14.27 0.01 20.38
N VAL A 103 13.07 0.47 19.98
CA VAL A 103 12.08 -0.41 19.34
C VAL A 103 12.33 -0.42 17.82
N PRO A 104 12.53 -1.60 17.20
CA PRO A 104 12.73 -1.68 15.75
C PRO A 104 11.49 -1.24 14.98
N VAL A 105 11.68 -0.37 13.97
CA VAL A 105 10.59 0.19 13.16
C VAL A 105 10.82 -0.09 11.67
N ALA A 106 9.87 -0.78 11.03
CA ALA A 106 9.80 -0.89 9.58
C ALA A 106 8.70 0.07 9.07
N LYS A 107 9.09 1.29 8.73
CA LYS A 107 8.16 2.34 8.33
C LYS A 107 7.80 2.25 6.87
N HIS A 108 6.55 1.87 6.56
CA HIS A 108 6.00 2.01 5.22
C HIS A 108 5.45 3.43 5.00
N GLY A 109 5.58 3.94 3.78
CA GLY A 109 5.05 5.26 3.46
C GLY A 109 5.20 5.64 1.99
N ASN A 110 4.51 6.69 1.62
CA ASN A 110 4.51 7.23 0.26
C ASN A 110 4.71 8.76 0.27
N ARG A 111 4.72 9.35 -0.93
CA ARG A 111 4.63 10.80 -1.12
C ARG A 111 3.25 11.31 -0.69
N ALA A 112 3.14 12.62 -0.55
CA ALA A 112 1.87 13.26 -0.26
C ALA A 112 0.81 12.93 -1.31
N ALA A 113 -0.40 12.56 -0.85
CA ALA A 113 -1.59 12.42 -1.70
C ALA A 113 -2.45 13.70 -1.66
N SER A 114 -2.85 14.12 -0.46
CA SER A 114 -3.70 15.30 -0.24
C SER A 114 -3.05 16.36 0.67
N SER A 115 -2.02 16.01 1.42
CA SER A 115 -1.26 16.91 2.28
C SER A 115 -0.14 17.64 1.52
N LYS A 116 0.48 18.62 2.17
CA LYS A 116 1.62 19.36 1.62
C LYS A 116 2.94 18.57 1.62
N SER A 117 3.04 17.52 2.44
CA SER A 117 4.25 16.71 2.60
C SER A 117 3.89 15.32 3.12
N GLY A 118 4.23 14.28 2.37
CA GLY A 118 4.11 12.88 2.78
C GLY A 118 5.34 12.39 3.55
N ALA A 119 5.31 11.13 3.97
CA ALA A 119 6.42 10.52 4.70
C ALA A 119 7.71 10.48 3.87
N ALA A 120 7.61 10.15 2.58
CA ALA A 120 8.76 10.13 1.68
C ALA A 120 9.35 11.52 1.48
N ASP A 121 8.51 12.54 1.34
CA ASP A 121 8.94 13.91 1.05
C ASP A 121 9.78 14.49 2.22
N VAL A 122 9.33 14.28 3.46
CA VAL A 122 10.08 14.76 4.63
C VAL A 122 11.39 14.00 4.82
N LEU A 123 11.43 12.69 4.56
CA LEU A 123 12.65 11.91 4.67
C LEU A 123 13.68 12.29 3.60
N GLU A 124 13.27 12.55 2.37
CA GLU A 124 14.15 13.09 1.33
C GLU A 124 14.67 14.47 1.69
N ALA A 125 13.84 15.35 2.23
CA ALA A 125 14.28 16.67 2.71
C ALA A 125 15.32 16.59 3.84
N LEU A 126 15.27 15.52 4.65
CA LEU A 126 16.29 15.19 5.65
C LEU A 126 17.52 14.46 5.08
N GLY A 127 17.61 14.27 3.78
CA GLY A 127 18.75 13.63 3.11
C GLY A 127 18.71 12.10 3.11
N VAL A 128 17.59 11.48 3.47
CA VAL A 128 17.42 10.02 3.44
C VAL A 128 17.19 9.55 2.00
N LYS A 129 17.98 8.58 1.55
CA LYS A 129 17.77 7.93 0.26
C LYS A 129 16.62 6.92 0.39
N ILE A 130 15.46 7.28 -0.12
CA ILE A 130 14.22 6.46 0.01
C ILE A 130 14.12 5.33 -1.02
N THR A 131 14.78 5.46 -2.17
CA THR A 131 14.78 4.47 -3.26
C THR A 131 15.95 3.51 -3.12
N ILE A 132 15.84 2.52 -2.25
CA ILE A 132 16.86 1.48 -2.01
C ILE A 132 16.24 0.09 -2.22
N PRO A 133 17.04 -0.93 -2.58
CA PRO A 133 16.55 -2.31 -2.72
C PRO A 133 16.04 -2.87 -1.38
N PRO A 134 15.06 -3.79 -1.39
CA PRO A 134 14.51 -4.39 -0.16
C PRO A 134 15.54 -5.04 0.75
N GLU A 135 16.54 -5.72 0.17
CA GLU A 135 17.65 -6.35 0.91
C GLU A 135 18.43 -5.31 1.71
N LYS A 136 18.61 -4.12 1.13
CA LYS A 136 19.30 -3.02 1.80
C LYS A 136 18.46 -2.43 2.93
N SER A 137 17.14 -2.38 2.77
CA SER A 137 16.23 -1.97 3.84
C SER A 137 16.31 -2.93 5.04
N ALA A 138 16.40 -4.25 4.80
CA ALA A 138 16.56 -5.25 5.86
C ALA A 138 17.90 -5.09 6.60
N GLU A 139 19.00 -4.83 5.87
CA GLU A 139 20.31 -4.55 6.49
C GLU A 139 20.29 -3.29 7.36
N ILE A 140 19.67 -2.22 6.89
CA ILE A 140 19.54 -0.94 7.61
C ILE A 140 18.72 -1.17 8.89
N LEU A 141 17.57 -1.85 8.77
CA LEU A 141 16.73 -2.21 9.92
C LEU A 141 17.54 -2.91 11.02
N LYS A 142 18.34 -3.90 10.65
CA LYS A 142 19.21 -4.63 11.61
C LYS A 142 20.29 -3.76 12.24
N LYS A 143 20.80 -2.75 11.52
CA LYS A 143 21.92 -1.91 11.98
C LYS A 143 21.49 -0.75 12.88
N ILE A 144 20.37 -0.11 12.55
CA ILE A 144 19.97 1.15 13.20
C ILE A 144 18.52 1.13 13.73
N ASN A 145 17.89 -0.04 13.80
CA ASN A 145 16.51 -0.25 14.29
C ASN A 145 15.41 0.51 13.53
N ILE A 146 15.70 1.05 12.36
CA ILE A 146 14.69 1.70 11.52
C ILE A 146 15.02 1.51 10.05
N CYS A 147 14.01 1.24 9.23
CA CYS A 147 14.10 1.37 7.78
C CYS A 147 12.84 2.04 7.23
N PHE A 148 12.96 2.59 6.02
CA PHE A 148 11.85 3.15 5.28
C PHE A 148 11.53 2.28 4.07
N LEU A 149 10.26 1.89 3.95
CA LEU A 149 9.72 1.10 2.85
C LEU A 149 8.92 2.03 1.94
N PHE A 150 9.56 2.51 0.89
CA PHE A 150 8.90 3.40 -0.07
C PHE A 150 7.86 2.60 -0.86
N ALA A 151 6.58 2.94 -0.73
CA ALA A 151 5.45 2.17 -1.25
C ALA A 151 5.61 1.78 -2.73
N GLN A 152 6.10 2.68 -3.57
CA GLN A 152 6.29 2.43 -5.00
C GLN A 152 7.32 1.33 -5.29
N ASN A 153 8.28 1.10 -4.39
CA ASN A 153 9.29 0.05 -4.55
C ASN A 153 8.78 -1.32 -4.10
N TYR A 154 7.80 -1.36 -3.19
CA TYR A 154 7.28 -2.60 -2.61
C TYR A 154 5.96 -3.06 -3.25
N HIS A 155 5.17 -2.13 -3.75
CA HIS A 155 3.92 -2.39 -4.44
C HIS A 155 4.05 -2.06 -5.94
N ILE A 156 4.99 -2.73 -6.62
CA ILE A 156 5.31 -2.44 -8.03
C ILE A 156 4.07 -2.61 -8.93
N ALA A 157 3.20 -3.56 -8.62
CA ALA A 157 1.97 -3.80 -9.38
C ALA A 157 0.97 -2.62 -9.32
N MET A 158 1.06 -1.75 -8.29
CA MET A 158 0.23 -0.54 -8.19
C MET A 158 0.49 0.49 -9.30
N LYS A 159 1.56 0.33 -10.08
CA LYS A 159 1.80 1.17 -11.27
C LYS A 159 0.73 0.97 -12.36
N TYR A 160 -0.03 -0.10 -12.32
CA TYR A 160 -1.09 -0.39 -13.28
C TYR A 160 -2.43 0.24 -12.88
N VAL A 161 -2.60 0.67 -11.65
CA VAL A 161 -3.80 1.29 -11.08
C VAL A 161 -3.58 2.78 -10.88
#